data_cbf1d072711a0cc7fd2861fbbbfeb79a
#
_entry.id   cbf1d072711a0cc7fd2861fbbbfeb79a
#
_cell.length_a   1.000
_cell.length_b   1.000
_cell.length_c   1.000
_cell.angle_alpha   90.00
_cell.angle_beta   90.00
_cell.angle_gamma   90.00
#
_symmetry.space_group_name_H-M   'P 1'
#
loop_
_entity.id
_entity.type
_entity.pdbx_description
1 polymer ?
#
loop_
_entity_poly.entity_id
_entity_poly.type
_entity_poly.pdbx_seq_one_letter_code
_entity_poly.pdbx_strand_id
1 'polypeptide(L)'
;MPYRNPRRSRRGLPAAPASAADAPRFFFNLDPTTMKTFPRLRRVRTLAACAALLLGGNAHAQALEVATSFSILGDLVAQVGGERVKVRTLVGPDEDAHAFQPRPSDAREIGTAALVVVNGLGFDDWMTRLARAGGFKGTVVVASAGISTLEMTRDDGHGHDHDHGKDEGKGKAVDPHAWQDIANVRRYVANIAGALAAADPEGATAYRSAAERYDGELQALDAEIRAAFAALPAERRKVVSSHAAFGYFARAYDIRFLSPVGVANNAEPTAKGVARLIRQLKEEKVPAVFIENVADPRLIERIRSESGAAVGGTLYSDALSKAGGPASTYVHMMRTNLATLQKALVAPGR
;
A
#
# COMPACT_ATOMS: atom_id res chain seq x y z
N MET A 1 -3.46 11.30 -57.04
CA MET A 1 -4.05 10.06 -57.60
C MET A 1 -4.99 9.49 -56.58
N PRO A 2 -6.27 9.32 -56.91
CA PRO A 2 -7.31 8.87 -56.00
C PRO A 2 -7.54 7.38 -56.13
N TYR A 3 -7.86 6.66 -55.04
CA TYR A 3 -8.32 5.28 -55.12
C TYR A 3 -9.78 5.17 -54.65
N ARG A 4 -10.51 4.49 -55.52
CA ARG A 4 -11.98 4.36 -55.63
C ARG A 4 -12.57 3.39 -54.58
N ASN A 5 -13.77 3.75 -54.14
CA ASN A 5 -14.77 2.95 -53.46
C ASN A 5 -15.54 2.03 -54.45
N PRO A 6 -15.96 0.83 -54.11
CA PRO A 6 -17.15 0.23 -54.72
C PRO A 6 -18.26 -0.09 -53.71
N ARG A 7 -19.35 0.42 -54.06
CA ARG A 7 -20.81 0.21 -53.89
C ARG A 7 -21.30 -1.22 -53.51
N ARG A 8 -22.28 -1.15 -52.58
CA ARG A 8 -23.62 -1.73 -52.59
C ARG A 8 -23.84 -3.22 -52.95
N SER A 9 -24.53 -3.96 -52.05
CA SER A 9 -25.72 -4.71 -52.46
C SER A 9 -26.75 -4.78 -51.31
N ARG A 10 -27.98 -4.39 -51.64
CA ARG A 10 -29.22 -4.58 -50.88
C ARG A 10 -29.75 -5.99 -51.18
N ARG A 11 -30.25 -6.68 -50.17
CA ARG A 11 -31.31 -7.72 -50.25
C ARG A 11 -31.96 -7.71 -48.85
N GLY A 12 -33.22 -7.44 -48.61
CA GLY A 12 -34.41 -8.04 -49.25
C GLY A 12 -35.17 -8.64 -48.11
N LEU A 13 -36.18 -7.94 -47.56
CA LEU A 13 -37.15 -8.41 -46.55
C LEU A 13 -38.06 -9.46 -47.20
N PRO A 14 -38.57 -10.47 -46.50
CA PRO A 14 -39.86 -11.08 -46.82
C PRO A 14 -40.93 -10.72 -45.78
N ALA A 15 -42.12 -10.66 -46.30
CA ALA A 15 -43.37 -10.21 -45.74
C ALA A 15 -43.97 -11.16 -44.67
N ALA A 16 -44.85 -10.57 -43.87
CA ALA A 16 -45.75 -11.26 -42.95
C ALA A 16 -46.90 -12.00 -43.67
N PRO A 17 -47.45 -13.05 -43.11
CA PRO A 17 -48.82 -13.45 -43.44
C PRO A 17 -49.82 -13.16 -42.32
N ALA A 18 -51.06 -12.98 -42.79
CA ALA A 18 -52.24 -12.52 -42.14
C ALA A 18 -52.96 -13.57 -41.25
N SER A 19 -53.69 -13.03 -40.29
CA SER A 19 -55.04 -13.40 -39.86
C SER A 19 -55.51 -14.86 -39.89
N ALA A 20 -55.89 -15.40 -38.74
CA ALA A 20 -56.99 -16.34 -38.61
C ALA A 20 -57.73 -16.08 -37.27
N ALA A 21 -58.96 -15.68 -37.41
CA ALA A 21 -59.99 -15.65 -36.40
C ALA A 21 -60.50 -17.08 -36.13
N ASP A 22 -61.22 -17.20 -35.00
CA ASP A 22 -62.06 -18.33 -34.57
C ASP A 22 -61.45 -19.29 -33.54
N ALA A 23 -61.82 -19.03 -32.26
CA ALA A 23 -61.89 -20.06 -31.22
C ALA A 23 -63.17 -19.87 -30.39
N PRO A 24 -63.89 -20.93 -30.08
CA PRO A 24 -65.27 -20.86 -29.54
C PRO A 24 -65.29 -20.46 -28.05
N ARG A 25 -66.24 -19.61 -27.73
CA ARG A 25 -66.56 -19.19 -26.35
C ARG A 25 -67.36 -20.31 -25.67
N PHE A 26 -66.79 -21.00 -24.72
CA PHE A 26 -67.54 -21.82 -23.76
C PHE A 26 -67.96 -20.95 -22.57
N PHE A 27 -69.32 -20.72 -22.44
CA PHE A 27 -69.88 -20.15 -21.25
C PHE A 27 -70.09 -21.26 -20.23
N PHE A 28 -69.32 -21.22 -19.11
CA PHE A 28 -69.69 -22.01 -17.93
C PHE A 28 -70.50 -21.14 -16.97
N ASN A 29 -71.71 -21.55 -16.82
CA ASN A 29 -72.61 -21.02 -15.80
C ASN A 29 -72.26 -21.65 -14.45
N LEU A 30 -71.69 -20.88 -13.52
CA LEU A 30 -71.39 -21.32 -12.16
C LEU A 30 -72.48 -20.81 -11.19
N ASP A 31 -73.15 -21.75 -10.61
CA ASP A 31 -74.20 -21.61 -9.61
C ASP A 31 -73.63 -21.09 -8.25
N PRO A 32 -74.20 -20.06 -7.56
CA PRO A 32 -73.57 -19.39 -6.44
C PRO A 32 -73.84 -20.00 -5.04
N THR A 33 -74.18 -21.30 -4.92
CA THR A 33 -74.64 -21.84 -3.64
C THR A 33 -73.82 -22.99 -3.05
N THR A 34 -72.43 -22.95 -3.10
CA THR A 34 -71.70 -23.88 -2.24
C THR A 34 -70.31 -23.30 -1.91
N MET A 35 -70.24 -22.30 -1.06
CA MET A 35 -68.98 -21.92 -0.37
C MET A 35 -68.83 -22.76 0.90
N LYS A 36 -68.18 -23.93 0.79
CA LYS A 36 -67.59 -24.62 1.95
C LYS A 36 -66.27 -24.03 2.25
N THR A 37 -66.14 -23.32 3.39
CA THR A 37 -64.92 -22.71 3.94
C THR A 37 -63.86 -23.76 4.23
N PHE A 38 -62.74 -23.72 3.49
CA PHE A 38 -61.55 -24.54 3.77
C PHE A 38 -60.62 -23.82 4.75
N PRO A 39 -60.36 -24.35 5.97
CA PRO A 39 -59.49 -23.70 6.97
C PRO A 39 -57.98 -23.86 6.68
N ARG A 40 -57.60 -24.37 5.50
CA ARG A 40 -56.16 -24.62 5.17
C ARG A 40 -55.42 -23.45 4.52
N LEU A 41 -56.09 -22.40 4.08
CA LEU A 41 -55.42 -21.27 3.42
C LEU A 41 -54.75 -20.28 4.38
N ARG A 42 -55.06 -20.31 5.69
CA ARG A 42 -54.43 -19.40 6.67
C ARG A 42 -53.02 -19.80 7.05
N ARG A 43 -52.66 -21.10 7.00
CA ARG A 43 -51.29 -21.60 7.32
C ARG A 43 -50.28 -21.38 6.22
N VAL A 44 -50.70 -21.30 4.97
CA VAL A 44 -49.82 -21.06 3.82
C VAL A 44 -49.35 -19.59 3.73
N ARG A 45 -50.23 -18.65 4.12
CA ARG A 45 -49.89 -17.21 4.13
C ARG A 45 -48.85 -16.84 5.22
N THR A 46 -48.90 -17.52 6.38
CA THR A 46 -47.89 -17.30 7.47
C THR A 46 -46.55 -17.87 7.13
N LEU A 47 -46.43 -19.00 6.43
CA LEU A 47 -45.16 -19.60 5.99
C LEU A 47 -44.54 -18.79 4.85
N ALA A 48 -45.31 -18.20 3.94
CA ALA A 48 -44.81 -17.32 2.89
C ALA A 48 -44.26 -15.99 3.42
N ALA A 49 -44.84 -15.43 4.49
CA ALA A 49 -44.35 -14.23 5.16
C ALA A 49 -43.03 -14.48 5.94
N CYS A 50 -42.86 -15.65 6.55
CA CYS A 50 -41.59 -16.03 7.22
C CYS A 50 -40.49 -16.36 6.22
N ALA A 51 -40.80 -16.94 5.06
CA ALA A 51 -39.82 -17.19 3.99
C ALA A 51 -39.35 -15.88 3.32
N ALA A 52 -40.19 -14.87 3.21
CA ALA A 52 -39.81 -13.56 2.69
C ALA A 52 -38.90 -12.76 3.64
N LEU A 53 -38.98 -13.00 4.95
CA LEU A 53 -38.09 -12.42 5.96
C LEU A 53 -36.70 -13.09 6.02
N LEU A 54 -36.57 -14.33 5.52
CA LEU A 54 -35.29 -15.04 5.40
C LEU A 54 -34.56 -14.74 4.08
N LEU A 55 -35.24 -14.12 3.11
CA LEU A 55 -34.67 -13.56 1.89
C LEU A 55 -34.33 -12.07 2.06
N GLY A 56 -34.25 -11.58 3.29
CA GLY A 56 -33.65 -10.29 3.63
C GLY A 56 -32.21 -10.30 3.09
N GLY A 57 -32.06 -9.82 1.84
CA GLY A 57 -30.83 -9.87 1.10
C GLY A 57 -29.69 -9.35 1.94
N ASN A 58 -28.58 -10.07 1.95
CA ASN A 58 -27.30 -9.48 2.18
C ASN A 58 -27.15 -8.34 1.16
N ALA A 59 -27.66 -7.16 1.49
CA ALA A 59 -27.21 -5.94 0.84
C ALA A 59 -25.71 -5.92 1.14
N HIS A 60 -24.89 -6.45 0.22
CA HIS A 60 -23.47 -6.23 0.27
C HIS A 60 -23.33 -4.71 0.27
N ALA A 61 -23.04 -4.15 1.44
CA ALA A 61 -22.68 -2.75 1.53
C ALA A 61 -21.57 -2.55 0.50
N GLN A 62 -21.73 -1.57 -0.37
CA GLN A 62 -20.74 -1.27 -1.38
C GLN A 62 -19.41 -1.03 -0.66
N ALA A 63 -18.36 -1.77 -1.08
CA ALA A 63 -17.05 -1.66 -0.44
C ALA A 63 -16.57 -0.21 -0.45
N LEU A 64 -16.04 0.25 0.68
CA LEU A 64 -15.55 1.61 0.85
C LEU A 64 -14.31 1.82 -0.03
N GLU A 65 -14.39 2.73 -1.00
CA GLU A 65 -13.26 3.07 -1.86
C GLU A 65 -12.22 3.89 -1.08
N VAL A 66 -11.01 3.37 -0.96
CA VAL A 66 -9.88 4.03 -0.26
C VAL A 66 -8.70 4.16 -1.21
N ALA A 67 -8.22 5.39 -1.39
CA ALA A 67 -6.99 5.65 -2.15
C ALA A 67 -5.79 5.75 -1.21
N THR A 68 -4.68 5.10 -1.59
CA THR A 68 -3.41 5.13 -0.86
C THR A 68 -2.27 5.58 -1.76
N SER A 69 -1.26 6.21 -1.19
CA SER A 69 -0.14 6.75 -1.96
C SER A 69 0.76 5.65 -2.51
N PHE A 70 1.17 4.67 -1.71
CA PHE A 70 2.13 3.62 -2.11
C PHE A 70 1.78 2.24 -1.54
N SER A 71 2.44 1.21 -2.06
CA SER A 71 2.08 -0.20 -1.87
C SER A 71 2.06 -0.65 -0.40
N ILE A 72 2.97 -0.15 0.43
CA ILE A 72 2.99 -0.49 1.87
C ILE A 72 1.71 0.00 2.56
N LEU A 73 1.31 1.26 2.35
CA LEU A 73 0.04 1.76 2.89
C LEU A 73 -1.17 1.01 2.32
N GLY A 74 -1.11 0.64 1.04
CA GLY A 74 -2.14 -0.17 0.41
C GLY A 74 -2.37 -1.49 1.13
N ASP A 75 -1.29 -2.19 1.48
CA ASP A 75 -1.37 -3.44 2.27
C ASP A 75 -1.92 -3.20 3.66
N LEU A 76 -1.43 -2.19 4.40
CA LEU A 76 -1.92 -1.89 5.75
C LEU A 76 -3.42 -1.59 5.78
N VAL A 77 -3.92 -0.83 4.79
CA VAL A 77 -5.35 -0.56 4.63
C VAL A 77 -6.12 -1.84 4.31
N ALA A 78 -5.59 -2.70 3.44
CA ALA A 78 -6.23 -3.98 3.09
C ALA A 78 -6.29 -4.94 4.29
N GLN A 79 -5.23 -5.03 5.11
CA GLN A 79 -5.19 -5.85 6.32
C GLN A 79 -6.25 -5.46 7.35
N VAL A 80 -6.53 -4.17 7.48
CA VAL A 80 -7.54 -3.63 8.41
C VAL A 80 -8.93 -3.66 7.80
N GLY A 81 -9.05 -3.29 6.51
CA GLY A 81 -10.32 -3.10 5.83
C GLY A 81 -11.00 -4.40 5.39
N GLY A 82 -10.19 -5.44 5.09
CA GLY A 82 -10.70 -6.70 4.56
C GLY A 82 -11.60 -6.50 3.32
N GLU A 83 -12.62 -7.33 3.20
CA GLU A 83 -13.57 -7.30 2.07
C GLU A 83 -14.49 -6.06 2.06
N ARG A 84 -14.55 -5.31 3.15
CA ARG A 84 -15.35 -4.08 3.24
C ARG A 84 -14.70 -2.86 2.59
N VAL A 85 -13.42 -2.97 2.19
CA VAL A 85 -12.65 -1.88 1.62
C VAL A 85 -12.10 -2.28 0.27
N LYS A 86 -12.23 -1.39 -0.71
CA LYS A 86 -11.55 -1.52 -2.00
C LYS A 86 -10.41 -0.52 -2.05
N VAL A 87 -9.19 -1.04 -1.95
CA VAL A 87 -7.98 -0.23 -1.92
C VAL A 87 -7.50 0.07 -3.33
N ARG A 88 -7.24 1.35 -3.59
CA ARG A 88 -6.56 1.82 -4.79
C ARG A 88 -5.23 2.46 -4.41
N THR A 89 -4.15 1.82 -4.78
CA THR A 89 -2.79 2.32 -4.55
C THR A 89 -2.26 2.97 -5.82
N LEU A 90 -1.74 4.20 -5.70
CA LEU A 90 -1.27 4.96 -6.87
C LEU A 90 0.13 4.52 -7.31
N VAL A 91 1.04 4.34 -6.34
CA VAL A 91 2.39 3.84 -6.61
C VAL A 91 2.43 2.36 -6.24
N GLY A 92 2.55 1.52 -7.24
CA GLY A 92 2.44 0.07 -7.13
C GLY A 92 3.67 -0.60 -6.49
N PRO A 93 3.64 -1.95 -6.43
CA PRO A 93 4.78 -2.74 -6.01
C PRO A 93 5.99 -2.53 -6.94
N ASP A 94 7.20 -2.51 -6.35
CA ASP A 94 8.48 -2.27 -7.02
C ASP A 94 8.57 -0.92 -7.75
N GLU A 95 7.71 0.06 -7.37
CA GLU A 95 7.74 1.42 -7.92
C GLU A 95 8.20 2.42 -6.86
N ASP A 96 8.95 3.44 -7.28
CA ASP A 96 9.49 4.47 -6.39
C ASP A 96 8.50 5.62 -6.19
N ALA A 97 8.00 5.78 -4.96
CA ALA A 97 7.07 6.84 -4.60
C ALA A 97 7.72 8.23 -4.50
N HIS A 98 9.05 8.32 -4.31
CA HIS A 98 9.79 9.59 -4.33
C HIS A 98 9.85 10.21 -5.73
N ALA A 99 9.89 9.36 -6.77
CA ALA A 99 9.98 9.76 -8.18
C ALA A 99 8.63 9.81 -8.89
N PHE A 100 7.53 9.50 -8.19
CA PHE A 100 6.21 9.40 -8.81
C PHE A 100 5.71 10.74 -9.34
N GLN A 101 5.25 10.72 -10.60
CA GLN A 101 4.65 11.87 -11.26
C GLN A 101 3.18 11.60 -11.55
N PRO A 102 2.26 12.21 -10.78
CA PRO A 102 0.83 12.01 -10.94
C PRO A 102 0.30 12.44 -12.31
N ARG A 103 -0.66 11.70 -12.85
CA ARG A 103 -1.35 11.98 -14.10
C ARG A 103 -2.71 12.63 -13.83
N PRO A 104 -3.31 13.37 -14.80
CA PRO A 104 -4.67 13.89 -14.63
C PRO A 104 -5.74 12.82 -14.42
N SER A 105 -5.52 11.58 -14.89
CA SER A 105 -6.37 10.42 -14.59
C SER A 105 -6.39 10.09 -13.11
N ASP A 106 -5.22 10.12 -12.47
CA ASP A 106 -5.06 9.76 -11.06
C ASP A 106 -5.82 10.74 -10.15
N ALA A 107 -5.83 12.04 -10.52
CA ALA A 107 -6.62 13.05 -9.82
C ALA A 107 -8.12 12.74 -9.85
N ARG A 108 -8.67 12.36 -11.02
CA ARG A 108 -10.10 12.00 -11.15
C ARG A 108 -10.45 10.77 -10.32
N GLU A 109 -9.56 9.79 -10.31
CA GLU A 109 -9.75 8.54 -9.57
C GLU A 109 -9.76 8.77 -8.06
N ILE A 110 -8.84 9.59 -7.54
CA ILE A 110 -8.81 9.97 -6.13
C ILE A 110 -10.06 10.78 -5.76
N GLY A 111 -10.55 11.62 -6.66
CA GLY A 111 -11.72 12.45 -6.43
C GLY A 111 -12.98 11.69 -6.05
N THR A 112 -13.08 10.39 -6.40
CA THR A 112 -14.21 9.51 -6.09
C THR A 112 -14.01 8.65 -4.84
N ALA A 113 -12.83 8.64 -4.23
CA ALA A 113 -12.56 7.88 -3.03
C ALA A 113 -13.36 8.43 -1.82
N ALA A 114 -13.66 7.56 -0.86
CA ALA A 114 -14.22 7.96 0.42
C ALA A 114 -13.14 8.46 1.39
N LEU A 115 -11.97 7.82 1.35
CA LEU A 115 -10.80 8.17 2.14
C LEU A 115 -9.55 8.23 1.25
N VAL A 116 -8.64 9.12 1.60
CA VAL A 116 -7.27 9.17 1.09
C VAL A 116 -6.32 8.91 2.26
N VAL A 117 -5.47 7.89 2.17
CA VAL A 117 -4.48 7.57 3.20
C VAL A 117 -3.09 7.91 2.68
N VAL A 118 -2.37 8.74 3.43
CA VAL A 118 -1.00 9.18 3.14
C VAL A 118 -0.07 8.80 4.29
N ASN A 119 1.21 8.64 3.99
CA ASN A 119 2.23 8.50 5.02
C ASN A 119 2.36 9.79 5.84
N GLY A 120 2.45 10.92 5.16
CA GLY A 120 2.85 12.20 5.73
C GLY A 120 4.37 12.34 5.83
N LEU A 121 4.85 13.19 6.74
CA LEU A 121 6.27 13.45 6.99
C LEU A 121 7.03 13.97 5.73
N GLY A 122 6.30 14.53 4.75
CA GLY A 122 6.86 15.03 3.50
C GLY A 122 7.11 13.96 2.42
N PHE A 123 6.77 12.69 2.66
CA PHE A 123 7.00 11.59 1.70
C PHE A 123 6.08 11.69 0.47
N ASP A 124 4.80 11.87 0.71
CA ASP A 124 3.74 11.78 -0.27
C ASP A 124 2.83 13.01 -0.32
N ASP A 125 3.39 14.19 -0.08
CA ASP A 125 2.67 15.47 -0.17
C ASP A 125 2.00 15.71 -1.53
N TRP A 126 2.56 15.09 -2.60
CA TRP A 126 1.97 15.09 -3.93
C TRP A 126 0.55 14.48 -3.94
N MET A 127 0.29 13.48 -3.10
CA MET A 127 -1.02 12.82 -2.99
C MET A 127 -2.09 13.79 -2.49
N THR A 128 -1.77 14.60 -1.46
CA THR A 128 -2.68 15.61 -0.92
C THR A 128 -2.97 16.72 -1.95
N ARG A 129 -1.94 17.15 -2.71
CA ARG A 129 -2.13 18.12 -3.80
C ARG A 129 -3.00 17.55 -4.92
N LEU A 130 -2.77 16.29 -5.29
CA LEU A 130 -3.53 15.58 -6.31
C LEU A 130 -4.99 15.39 -5.91
N ALA A 131 -5.27 15.02 -4.66
CA ALA A 131 -6.62 14.89 -4.12
C ALA A 131 -7.40 16.23 -4.23
N ARG A 132 -6.76 17.34 -3.87
CA ARG A 132 -7.35 18.68 -4.04
C ARG A 132 -7.66 19.00 -5.51
N ALA A 133 -6.71 18.72 -6.41
CA ALA A 133 -6.88 18.93 -7.85
C ALA A 133 -8.00 18.07 -8.45
N GLY A 134 -8.21 16.85 -7.94
CA GLY A 134 -9.31 15.94 -8.30
C GLY A 134 -10.66 16.31 -7.70
N GLY A 135 -10.73 17.38 -6.91
CA GLY A 135 -11.97 17.80 -6.24
C GLY A 135 -12.40 16.91 -5.08
N PHE A 136 -11.49 16.10 -4.53
CA PHE A 136 -11.73 15.26 -3.36
C PHE A 136 -12.31 16.06 -2.18
N LYS A 137 -13.38 15.57 -1.57
CA LYS A 137 -14.10 16.20 -0.46
C LYS A 137 -14.09 15.35 0.82
N GLY A 138 -13.54 14.13 0.73
CA GLY A 138 -13.48 13.21 1.86
C GLY A 138 -12.37 13.54 2.86
N THR A 139 -12.03 12.58 3.69
CA THR A 139 -11.00 12.73 4.73
C THR A 139 -9.63 12.26 4.22
N VAL A 140 -8.60 13.09 4.40
CA VAL A 140 -7.21 12.69 4.25
C VAL A 140 -6.69 12.19 5.61
N VAL A 141 -6.25 10.95 5.64
CA VAL A 141 -5.72 10.26 6.83
C VAL A 141 -4.21 10.25 6.76
N VAL A 142 -3.54 10.87 7.71
CA VAL A 142 -2.08 10.79 7.86
C VAL A 142 -1.77 9.58 8.73
N ALA A 143 -1.26 8.50 8.14
CA ALA A 143 -1.01 7.24 8.83
C ALA A 143 0.02 7.39 9.95
N SER A 144 1.05 8.21 9.76
CA SER A 144 2.10 8.47 10.75
C SER A 144 1.70 9.44 11.87
N ALA A 145 0.44 9.90 11.94
CA ALA A 145 0.04 10.85 12.98
C ALA A 145 0.29 10.28 14.39
N GLY A 146 0.97 11.09 15.23
CA GLY A 146 1.24 10.75 16.63
C GLY A 146 2.42 9.79 16.88
N ILE A 147 3.28 9.54 15.90
CA ILE A 147 4.55 8.83 16.12
C ILE A 147 5.64 9.78 16.66
N SER A 148 6.71 9.21 17.22
CA SER A 148 7.95 9.94 17.51
C SER A 148 8.80 10.02 16.24
N THR A 149 8.93 11.21 15.68
CA THR A 149 9.69 11.44 14.46
C THR A 149 11.20 11.31 14.67
N LEU A 150 11.90 10.92 13.60
CA LEU A 150 13.37 10.92 13.52
C LEU A 150 13.81 12.16 12.74
N GLU A 151 14.61 13.00 13.35
CA GLU A 151 15.21 14.15 12.67
C GLU A 151 16.39 13.69 11.81
N MET A 152 16.49 14.21 10.59
CA MET A 152 17.65 14.00 9.74
C MET A 152 18.82 14.85 10.24
N THR A 153 19.94 14.22 10.53
CA THR A 153 21.19 14.95 10.79
C THR A 153 21.76 15.43 9.45
N ARG A 154 22.16 16.70 9.38
CA ARG A 154 22.79 17.29 8.16
C ARG A 154 24.11 16.64 7.75
N ASP A 155 24.61 15.67 8.49
CA ASP A 155 25.89 15.02 8.26
C ASP A 155 25.84 13.90 7.19
N ASP A 156 24.66 13.64 6.65
CA ASP A 156 24.46 12.60 5.63
C ASP A 156 24.83 13.09 4.20
N GLY A 157 25.98 13.71 4.05
CA GLY A 157 26.68 13.73 2.76
C GLY A 157 26.67 15.00 1.94
N HIS A 158 26.09 16.11 2.38
CA HIS A 158 26.15 17.39 1.66
C HIS A 158 26.97 18.43 2.41
N GLY A 159 28.30 18.29 2.36
CA GLY A 159 29.20 19.37 2.68
C GLY A 159 29.10 20.46 1.59
N HIS A 160 28.26 21.44 1.77
CA HIS A 160 28.41 22.73 1.14
C HIS A 160 28.96 23.70 2.19
N ASP A 161 30.27 23.89 2.14
CA ASP A 161 30.92 25.11 2.61
C ASP A 161 30.36 26.26 1.76
N HIS A 162 29.33 26.93 2.24
CA HIS A 162 29.03 28.32 1.92
C HIS A 162 28.60 29.00 3.22
N ASP A 163 29.58 29.65 3.78
CA ASP A 163 29.44 30.80 4.68
C ASP A 163 28.53 31.82 3.99
N HIS A 164 27.28 32.00 4.45
CA HIS A 164 26.52 33.26 4.38
C HIS A 164 25.17 33.13 5.12
N GLY A 165 25.04 33.96 6.15
CA GLY A 165 23.75 34.55 6.52
C GLY A 165 22.84 33.66 7.39
N LYS A 166 22.64 34.17 8.62
CA LYS A 166 21.58 33.74 9.53
C LYS A 166 20.25 33.62 8.78
N ASP A 167 19.78 32.40 8.59
CA ASP A 167 18.43 32.10 8.15
C ASP A 167 17.72 31.37 9.31
N GLU A 168 17.11 32.16 10.17
CA GLU A 168 16.22 31.70 11.24
C GLU A 168 14.92 31.25 10.59
N GLY A 169 14.73 29.92 10.32
CA GLY A 169 13.46 29.43 9.82
C GLY A 169 13.43 28.08 9.10
N LYS A 170 14.56 27.43 8.85
CA LYS A 170 14.55 26.09 8.24
C LYS A 170 14.28 25.05 9.32
N GLY A 171 13.03 24.58 9.42
CA GLY A 171 12.67 23.43 10.24
C GLY A 171 13.58 22.26 9.90
N LYS A 172 14.01 21.52 10.93
CA LYS A 172 14.80 20.30 10.77
C LYS A 172 14.01 19.35 9.88
N ALA A 173 14.65 18.81 8.84
CA ALA A 173 14.01 17.83 7.99
C ALA A 173 13.77 16.54 8.79
N VAL A 174 12.63 15.91 8.56
CA VAL A 174 12.22 14.67 9.22
C VAL A 174 12.44 13.51 8.27
N ASP A 175 12.93 12.38 8.76
CA ASP A 175 12.99 11.13 8.02
C ASP A 175 11.56 10.63 7.77
N PRO A 176 11.13 10.45 6.51
CA PRO A 176 9.77 10.03 6.20
C PRO A 176 9.52 8.53 6.34
N HIS A 177 10.58 7.69 6.43
CA HIS A 177 10.51 6.23 6.34
C HIS A 177 10.08 5.55 7.66
N ALA A 178 9.06 6.13 8.31
CA ALA A 178 8.63 5.69 9.63
C ALA A 178 8.03 4.27 9.67
N TRP A 179 7.60 3.73 8.54
CA TRP A 179 7.13 2.35 8.41
C TRP A 179 8.23 1.29 8.62
N GLN A 180 9.48 1.68 8.62
CA GLN A 180 10.61 0.79 8.89
C GLN A 180 10.75 0.41 10.39
N ASP A 181 10.01 1.06 11.28
CA ASP A 181 9.86 0.69 12.70
C ASP A 181 8.45 0.11 12.93
N ILE A 182 8.37 -1.16 13.31
CA ILE A 182 7.08 -1.85 13.55
C ILE A 182 6.25 -1.15 14.64
N ALA A 183 6.88 -0.54 15.64
CA ALA A 183 6.15 0.21 16.66
C ALA A 183 5.38 1.39 16.04
N ASN A 184 5.93 2.05 15.02
CA ASN A 184 5.24 3.08 14.26
C ASN A 184 4.10 2.50 13.41
N VAL A 185 4.32 1.34 12.76
CA VAL A 185 3.29 0.70 11.92
C VAL A 185 2.07 0.27 12.75
N ARG A 186 2.25 -0.14 13.97
CA ARG A 186 1.16 -0.37 14.92
C ARG A 186 0.32 0.89 15.15
N ARG A 187 0.95 2.07 15.19
CA ARG A 187 0.23 3.35 15.23
C ARG A 187 -0.48 3.64 13.90
N TYR A 188 0.14 3.34 12.75
CA TYR A 188 -0.50 3.45 11.43
C TYR A 188 -1.78 2.64 11.37
N VAL A 189 -1.72 1.37 11.79
CA VAL A 189 -2.86 0.43 11.83
C VAL A 189 -4.00 1.00 12.68
N ALA A 190 -3.69 1.55 13.87
CA ALA A 190 -4.69 2.17 14.74
C ALA A 190 -5.33 3.41 14.09
N ASN A 191 -4.54 4.27 13.45
CA ASN A 191 -5.03 5.47 12.75
C ASN A 191 -5.93 5.09 11.56
N ILE A 192 -5.52 4.09 10.76
CA ILE A 192 -6.30 3.55 9.64
C ILE A 192 -7.62 2.97 10.14
N ALA A 193 -7.61 2.12 11.18
CA ALA A 193 -8.81 1.52 11.75
C ALA A 193 -9.80 2.56 12.27
N GLY A 194 -9.31 3.60 12.94
CA GLY A 194 -10.13 4.72 13.40
C GLY A 194 -10.80 5.48 12.25
N ALA A 195 -10.06 5.74 11.18
CA ALA A 195 -10.57 6.42 10.00
C ALA A 195 -11.60 5.60 9.23
N LEU A 196 -11.34 4.30 9.04
CA LEU A 196 -12.29 3.38 8.40
C LEU A 196 -13.59 3.27 9.22
N ALA A 197 -13.49 3.15 10.54
CA ALA A 197 -14.64 3.08 11.44
C ALA A 197 -15.46 4.39 11.45
N ALA A 198 -14.84 5.53 11.23
CA ALA A 198 -15.54 6.81 11.10
C ALA A 198 -16.26 6.96 9.75
N ALA A 199 -15.66 6.44 8.67
CA ALA A 199 -16.21 6.50 7.32
C ALA A 199 -17.30 5.44 7.07
N ASP A 200 -17.20 4.26 7.70
CA ASP A 200 -18.17 3.16 7.67
C ASP A 200 -18.45 2.69 9.10
N PRO A 201 -19.41 3.34 9.80
CA PRO A 201 -19.75 2.97 11.17
C PRO A 201 -20.30 1.53 11.32
N GLU A 202 -20.94 0.99 10.30
CA GLU A 202 -21.44 -0.39 10.30
C GLU A 202 -20.32 -1.41 10.31
N GLY A 203 -19.19 -1.11 9.68
CA GLY A 203 -17.97 -1.90 9.67
C GLY A 203 -17.06 -1.72 10.88
N ALA A 204 -17.35 -0.76 11.78
CA ALA A 204 -16.44 -0.34 12.85
C ALA A 204 -15.92 -1.48 13.73
N THR A 205 -16.78 -2.46 14.07
CA THR A 205 -16.38 -3.63 14.87
C THR A 205 -15.42 -4.53 14.09
N ALA A 206 -15.68 -4.76 12.79
CA ALA A 206 -14.82 -5.58 11.94
C ALA A 206 -13.43 -4.96 11.78
N TYR A 207 -13.36 -3.63 11.55
CA TYR A 207 -12.09 -2.90 11.44
C TYR A 207 -11.26 -2.97 12.73
N ARG A 208 -11.89 -2.76 13.91
CA ARG A 208 -11.20 -2.87 15.19
C ARG A 208 -10.65 -4.27 15.42
N SER A 209 -11.47 -5.30 15.22
CA SER A 209 -11.02 -6.69 15.38
C SER A 209 -9.93 -7.09 14.40
N ALA A 210 -9.97 -6.59 13.15
CA ALA A 210 -8.89 -6.81 12.19
C ALA A 210 -7.60 -6.11 12.62
N ALA A 211 -7.68 -4.86 13.08
CA ALA A 211 -6.55 -4.10 13.59
C ALA A 211 -5.91 -4.77 14.82
N GLU A 212 -6.71 -5.27 15.77
CA GLU A 212 -6.22 -5.99 16.95
C GLU A 212 -5.48 -7.27 16.58
N ARG A 213 -6.02 -8.07 15.64
CA ARG A 213 -5.33 -9.29 15.16
C ARG A 213 -4.01 -8.95 14.49
N TYR A 214 -4.02 -7.94 13.61
CA TYR A 214 -2.83 -7.54 12.89
C TYR A 214 -1.78 -6.90 13.81
N ASP A 215 -2.20 -6.14 14.83
CA ASP A 215 -1.31 -5.63 15.89
C ASP A 215 -0.59 -6.75 16.63
N GLY A 216 -1.29 -7.85 16.95
CA GLY A 216 -0.69 -9.04 17.54
C GLY A 216 0.37 -9.69 16.63
N GLU A 217 0.12 -9.76 15.32
CA GLU A 217 1.10 -10.25 14.35
C GLU A 217 2.32 -9.32 14.25
N LEU A 218 2.12 -8.02 14.25
CA LEU A 218 3.18 -7.02 14.25
C LEU A 218 4.02 -7.07 15.52
N GLN A 219 3.42 -7.29 16.70
CA GLN A 219 4.16 -7.46 17.95
C GLN A 219 5.06 -8.69 17.93
N ALA A 220 4.54 -9.81 17.41
CA ALA A 220 5.32 -11.04 17.28
C ALA A 220 6.51 -10.84 16.32
N LEU A 221 6.28 -10.16 15.20
CA LEU A 221 7.32 -9.84 14.23
C LEU A 221 8.39 -8.87 14.80
N ASP A 222 7.99 -7.86 15.56
CA ASP A 222 8.94 -6.95 16.23
C ASP A 222 9.84 -7.72 17.21
N ALA A 223 9.26 -8.63 18.01
CA ALA A 223 10.01 -9.48 18.93
C ALA A 223 10.98 -10.42 18.18
N GLU A 224 10.55 -11.00 17.05
CA GLU A 224 11.38 -11.84 16.18
C GLU A 224 12.60 -11.06 15.68
N ILE A 225 12.41 -9.86 15.16
CA ILE A 225 13.50 -9.03 14.62
C ILE A 225 14.45 -8.59 15.73
N ARG A 226 13.94 -8.15 16.89
CA ARG A 226 14.77 -7.77 18.05
C ARG A 226 15.64 -8.92 18.53
N ALA A 227 15.07 -10.11 18.69
CA ALA A 227 15.82 -11.29 19.12
C ALA A 227 16.92 -11.64 18.12
N ALA A 228 16.63 -11.55 16.82
CA ALA A 228 17.57 -11.85 15.77
C ALA A 228 18.81 -10.92 15.78
N PHE A 229 18.61 -9.61 15.93
CA PHE A 229 19.70 -8.63 15.97
C PHE A 229 20.42 -8.65 17.34
N ALA A 230 19.72 -8.88 18.44
CA ALA A 230 20.36 -9.02 19.76
C ALA A 230 21.38 -10.18 19.81
N ALA A 231 21.14 -11.23 19.02
CA ALA A 231 22.05 -12.37 18.92
C ALA A 231 23.34 -12.07 18.10
N LEU A 232 23.40 -10.96 17.35
CA LEU A 232 24.57 -10.60 16.55
C LEU A 232 25.54 -9.75 17.39
N PRO A 233 26.88 -9.95 17.23
CA PRO A 233 27.88 -9.04 17.79
C PRO A 233 27.71 -7.61 17.26
N ALA A 234 27.92 -6.59 18.11
CA ALA A 234 27.70 -5.20 17.76
C ALA A 234 28.55 -4.74 16.56
N GLU A 235 29.77 -5.22 16.45
CA GLU A 235 30.70 -4.92 15.36
C GLU A 235 30.23 -5.45 13.99
N ARG A 236 29.34 -6.43 13.98
CA ARG A 236 28.72 -6.99 12.76
C ARG A 236 27.43 -6.29 12.35
N ARG A 237 26.86 -5.43 13.19
CA ARG A 237 25.59 -4.73 12.93
C ARG A 237 25.78 -3.47 12.08
N LYS A 238 26.56 -3.58 10.99
CA LYS A 238 26.83 -2.48 10.06
C LYS A 238 26.62 -2.95 8.63
N VAL A 239 25.86 -2.19 7.87
CA VAL A 239 25.51 -2.49 6.47
C VAL A 239 25.44 -1.21 5.63
N VAL A 240 25.42 -1.36 4.30
CA VAL A 240 25.15 -0.27 3.36
C VAL A 240 23.88 -0.56 2.60
N SER A 241 23.00 0.43 2.52
CA SER A 241 21.83 0.47 1.64
C SER A 241 22.01 1.50 0.53
N SER A 242 21.12 1.51 -0.46
CA SER A 242 21.21 2.43 -1.61
C SER A 242 20.92 3.87 -1.20
N HIS A 243 19.94 4.11 -0.33
CA HIS A 243 19.63 5.41 0.23
C HIS A 243 19.30 5.32 1.73
N ALA A 244 19.08 6.47 2.38
CA ALA A 244 18.87 6.56 3.83
C ALA A 244 17.42 6.25 4.24
N ALA A 245 16.88 5.08 3.86
CA ALA A 245 15.52 4.66 4.17
C ALA A 245 15.38 3.94 5.53
N PHE A 246 16.46 3.46 6.10
CA PHE A 246 16.41 2.54 7.23
C PHE A 246 16.72 3.22 8.59
N GLY A 247 16.59 4.54 8.70
CA GLY A 247 16.89 5.27 9.93
C GLY A 247 16.05 4.81 11.13
N TYR A 248 14.76 4.62 10.96
CA TYR A 248 13.87 4.10 12.00
C TYR A 248 14.15 2.64 12.33
N PHE A 249 14.45 1.80 11.33
CA PHE A 249 14.88 0.41 11.54
C PHE A 249 16.19 0.35 12.34
N ALA A 250 17.16 1.18 11.97
CA ALA A 250 18.44 1.29 12.65
C ALA A 250 18.27 1.60 14.15
N ARG A 251 17.42 2.59 14.46
CA ARG A 251 17.09 2.97 15.85
C ARG A 251 16.37 1.86 16.60
N ALA A 252 15.40 1.20 15.96
CA ALA A 252 14.57 0.19 16.60
C ALA A 252 15.31 -1.10 16.94
N TYR A 253 16.28 -1.50 16.10
CA TYR A 253 16.92 -2.83 16.17
C TYR A 253 18.43 -2.79 16.39
N ASP A 254 18.99 -1.63 16.73
CA ASP A 254 20.41 -1.43 17.03
C ASP A 254 21.34 -1.94 15.91
N ILE A 255 21.06 -1.54 14.67
CA ILE A 255 21.86 -1.82 13.49
C ILE A 255 22.23 -0.52 12.78
N ARG A 256 23.45 -0.37 12.30
CA ARG A 256 23.90 0.84 11.62
C ARG A 256 23.79 0.69 10.10
N PHE A 257 23.01 1.53 9.48
CA PHE A 257 22.95 1.70 8.03
C PHE A 257 23.80 2.88 7.60
N LEU A 258 24.61 2.67 6.58
CA LEU A 258 25.34 3.68 5.84
C LEU A 258 24.74 3.77 4.45
N SER A 259 24.66 4.97 3.89
CA SER A 259 24.09 5.15 2.54
C SER A 259 24.83 6.24 1.77
N PRO A 260 25.01 6.09 0.44
CA PRO A 260 25.61 7.11 -0.43
C PRO A 260 24.64 8.23 -0.79
N VAL A 261 23.35 7.99 -0.68
CA VAL A 261 22.26 8.89 -1.02
C VAL A 261 21.45 9.21 0.24
N GLY A 262 20.91 10.44 0.34
CA GLY A 262 20.04 10.85 1.44
C GLY A 262 18.68 10.14 1.41
N VAL A 263 17.66 10.73 2.03
CA VAL A 263 16.33 10.11 2.20
C VAL A 263 15.46 10.06 0.92
N ALA A 264 15.90 10.64 -0.17
CA ALA A 264 15.18 10.57 -1.44
C ALA A 264 16.04 9.86 -2.51
N ASN A 265 15.53 8.80 -3.09
CA ASN A 265 16.20 7.97 -4.10
C ASN A 265 16.60 8.75 -5.37
N ASN A 266 15.90 9.83 -5.69
CA ASN A 266 16.14 10.65 -6.88
C ASN A 266 17.31 11.64 -6.75
N ALA A 267 18.00 11.66 -5.60
CA ALA A 267 19.19 12.49 -5.41
C ALA A 267 20.43 11.77 -5.95
N GLU A 268 21.17 12.41 -6.85
CA GLU A 268 22.44 11.86 -7.31
C GLU A 268 23.53 12.04 -6.24
N PRO A 269 24.24 10.97 -5.84
CA PRO A 269 25.31 11.08 -4.88
C PRO A 269 26.52 11.80 -5.51
N THR A 270 27.17 12.65 -4.73
CA THR A 270 28.39 13.30 -5.20
C THR A 270 29.55 12.29 -5.29
N ALA A 271 30.43 12.44 -6.28
CA ALA A 271 31.62 11.59 -6.40
C ALA A 271 32.49 11.60 -5.14
N LYS A 272 32.59 12.77 -4.46
CA LYS A 272 33.32 12.92 -3.19
C LYS A 272 32.64 12.12 -2.07
N GLY A 273 31.29 12.12 -1.99
CA GLY A 273 30.51 11.36 -1.02
C GLY A 273 30.70 9.85 -1.20
N VAL A 274 30.59 9.36 -2.44
CA VAL A 274 30.81 7.94 -2.77
C VAL A 274 32.25 7.51 -2.41
N ALA A 275 33.26 8.30 -2.78
CA ALA A 275 34.66 7.99 -2.45
C ALA A 275 34.92 7.97 -0.92
N ARG A 276 34.26 8.87 -0.16
CA ARG A 276 34.33 8.86 1.32
C ARG A 276 33.70 7.60 1.88
N LEU A 277 32.51 7.22 1.41
CA LEU A 277 31.82 6.00 1.83
C LEU A 277 32.68 4.75 1.54
N ILE A 278 33.27 4.63 0.35
CA ILE A 278 34.13 3.50 -0.01
C ILE A 278 35.33 3.39 0.94
N ARG A 279 35.97 4.50 1.29
CA ARG A 279 37.08 4.49 2.28
C ARG A 279 36.56 4.01 3.65
N GLN A 280 35.44 4.55 4.12
CA GLN A 280 34.84 4.16 5.39
C GLN A 280 34.50 2.67 5.43
N LEU A 281 33.96 2.09 4.32
CA LEU A 281 33.65 0.67 4.24
C LEU A 281 34.90 -0.21 4.40
N LYS A 282 36.02 0.22 3.81
CA LYS A 282 37.30 -0.49 3.95
C LYS A 282 37.86 -0.40 5.37
N GLU A 283 37.85 0.81 5.95
CA GLU A 283 38.36 1.07 7.30
C GLU A 283 37.53 0.34 8.37
N GLU A 284 36.21 0.41 8.27
CA GLU A 284 35.28 -0.21 9.22
C GLU A 284 35.02 -1.70 8.92
N LYS A 285 35.56 -2.26 7.86
CA LYS A 285 35.39 -3.66 7.41
C LYS A 285 33.92 -4.05 7.32
N VAL A 286 33.10 -3.18 6.70
CA VAL A 286 31.66 -3.42 6.56
C VAL A 286 31.43 -4.68 5.72
N PRO A 287 30.68 -5.69 6.22
CA PRO A 287 30.64 -7.01 5.60
C PRO A 287 29.86 -7.05 4.30
N ALA A 288 28.80 -6.23 4.17
CA ALA A 288 27.88 -6.32 3.05
C ALA A 288 27.27 -4.98 2.63
N VAL A 289 27.01 -4.87 1.33
CA VAL A 289 26.20 -3.82 0.71
C VAL A 289 24.92 -4.43 0.15
N PHE A 290 23.80 -3.70 0.20
CA PHE A 290 22.50 -4.18 -0.22
C PHE A 290 21.94 -3.29 -1.33
N ILE A 291 21.30 -3.93 -2.31
CA ILE A 291 20.53 -3.27 -3.36
C ILE A 291 19.10 -3.10 -2.83
N GLU A 292 18.44 -2.00 -3.14
CA GLU A 292 17.04 -1.82 -2.84
C GLU A 292 16.18 -2.06 -4.07
N ASN A 293 14.98 -2.63 -3.86
CA ASN A 293 14.09 -3.02 -4.97
C ASN A 293 13.63 -1.84 -5.85
N VAL A 294 13.68 -0.61 -5.32
CA VAL A 294 13.28 0.62 -6.03
C VAL A 294 14.46 1.48 -6.49
N ALA A 295 15.69 1.07 -6.20
CA ALA A 295 16.89 1.85 -6.51
C ALA A 295 17.64 1.31 -7.74
N ASP A 296 18.37 2.19 -8.44
CA ASP A 296 19.29 1.79 -9.52
C ASP A 296 20.47 0.99 -8.93
N PRO A 297 20.66 -0.27 -9.32
CA PRO A 297 21.70 -1.11 -8.74
C PRO A 297 23.12 -0.68 -9.10
N ARG A 298 23.32 0.12 -10.15
CA ARG A 298 24.65 0.49 -10.66
C ARG A 298 25.55 1.17 -9.61
N LEU A 299 24.95 2.02 -8.76
CA LEU A 299 25.69 2.68 -7.70
C LEU A 299 26.24 1.69 -6.67
N ILE A 300 25.39 0.77 -6.19
CA ILE A 300 25.78 -0.26 -5.22
C ILE A 300 26.79 -1.23 -5.82
N GLU A 301 26.64 -1.60 -7.09
CA GLU A 301 27.61 -2.44 -7.80
C GLU A 301 28.99 -1.77 -7.90
N ARG A 302 29.03 -0.46 -8.15
CA ARG A 302 30.27 0.33 -8.13
C ARG A 302 30.90 0.34 -6.73
N ILE A 303 30.13 0.65 -5.70
CA ILE A 303 30.60 0.66 -4.30
C ILE A 303 31.16 -0.72 -3.93
N ARG A 304 30.47 -1.80 -4.30
CA ARG A 304 30.92 -3.18 -4.10
C ARG A 304 32.29 -3.43 -4.76
N SER A 305 32.38 -3.10 -6.06
CA SER A 305 33.60 -3.37 -6.82
C SER A 305 34.83 -2.62 -6.28
N GLU A 306 34.64 -1.41 -5.78
CA GLU A 306 35.72 -0.57 -5.25
C GLU A 306 36.01 -0.82 -3.77
N SER A 307 35.02 -1.23 -2.95
CA SER A 307 35.23 -1.51 -1.52
C SER A 307 35.67 -2.94 -1.21
N GLY A 308 35.31 -3.90 -2.07
CA GLY A 308 35.50 -5.33 -1.81
C GLY A 308 34.41 -5.95 -0.93
N ALA A 309 33.40 -5.18 -0.50
CA ALA A 309 32.28 -5.70 0.27
C ALA A 309 31.44 -6.69 -0.55
N ALA A 310 30.84 -7.68 0.11
CA ALA A 310 29.93 -8.62 -0.56
C ALA A 310 28.56 -7.99 -0.86
N VAL A 311 27.87 -8.45 -1.92
CA VAL A 311 26.43 -8.14 -2.08
C VAL A 311 25.66 -9.05 -1.15
N GLY A 312 24.96 -8.45 -0.18
CA GLY A 312 24.17 -9.17 0.81
C GLY A 312 22.83 -9.66 0.28
N GLY A 313 22.34 -9.03 -0.78
CA GLY A 313 21.03 -9.30 -1.40
C GLY A 313 20.22 -8.04 -1.65
N THR A 314 18.92 -8.22 -1.89
CA THR A 314 17.96 -7.13 -2.08
C THR A 314 17.19 -6.87 -0.79
N LEU A 315 17.07 -5.60 -0.40
CA LEU A 315 16.18 -5.10 0.64
C LEU A 315 14.98 -4.38 0.02
N TYR A 316 13.87 -4.45 0.70
CA TYR A 316 12.64 -3.73 0.35
C TYR A 316 12.52 -2.52 1.28
N SER A 317 12.68 -1.32 0.73
CA SER A 317 12.65 -0.06 1.48
C SER A 317 11.28 0.61 1.41
N ASP A 318 10.88 1.05 0.20
CA ASP A 318 9.76 1.96 -0.02
C ASP A 318 8.59 1.33 -0.79
N ALA A 319 8.74 0.11 -1.26
CA ALA A 319 7.69 -0.61 -1.95
C ALA A 319 7.70 -2.10 -1.60
N LEU A 320 6.51 -2.69 -1.63
CA LEU A 320 6.35 -4.15 -1.59
C LEU A 320 6.80 -4.77 -2.93
N SER A 321 7.04 -6.06 -2.97
CA SER A 321 7.15 -6.81 -4.22
C SER A 321 5.78 -7.06 -4.85
N LYS A 322 5.77 -7.39 -6.14
CA LYS A 322 4.56 -7.87 -6.84
C LYS A 322 3.97 -9.08 -6.15
N ALA A 323 2.69 -9.34 -6.42
CA ALA A 323 1.99 -10.52 -5.94
C ALA A 323 2.76 -11.81 -6.29
N GLY A 324 2.90 -12.71 -5.31
CA GLY A 324 3.71 -13.93 -5.45
C GLY A 324 5.22 -13.73 -5.26
N GLY A 325 5.69 -12.49 -5.12
CA GLY A 325 7.07 -12.19 -4.74
C GLY A 325 7.30 -12.32 -3.22
N PRO A 326 8.56 -12.25 -2.77
CA PRO A 326 8.94 -12.55 -1.39
C PRO A 326 8.51 -11.49 -0.37
N ALA A 327 8.15 -10.28 -0.82
CA ALA A 327 7.78 -9.13 0.00
C ALA A 327 6.41 -8.57 -0.41
N SER A 328 5.45 -9.43 -0.72
CA SER A 328 4.13 -9.05 -1.25
C SER A 328 3.18 -8.44 -0.20
N THR A 329 3.50 -8.50 1.09
CA THR A 329 2.83 -7.81 2.19
C THR A 329 3.87 -7.17 3.10
N TYR A 330 3.45 -6.25 3.97
CA TYR A 330 4.35 -5.60 4.93
C TYR A 330 5.07 -6.63 5.83
N VAL A 331 4.36 -7.61 6.35
CA VAL A 331 4.94 -8.66 7.21
C VAL A 331 5.95 -9.51 6.43
N HIS A 332 5.63 -9.89 5.19
CA HIS A 332 6.56 -10.60 4.31
C HIS A 332 7.78 -9.75 3.96
N MET A 333 7.59 -8.46 3.71
CA MET A 333 8.69 -7.51 3.46
C MET A 333 9.68 -7.49 4.63
N MET A 334 9.19 -7.30 5.84
CA MET A 334 10.04 -7.22 7.03
C MET A 334 10.76 -8.55 7.32
N ARG A 335 10.10 -9.69 7.15
CA ARG A 335 10.73 -11.02 7.27
C ARG A 335 11.77 -11.27 6.19
N THR A 336 11.50 -10.88 4.95
CA THR A 336 12.45 -11.00 3.84
C THR A 336 13.69 -10.14 4.09
N ASN A 337 13.50 -8.91 4.55
CA ASN A 337 14.60 -8.02 4.94
C ASN A 337 15.41 -8.62 6.09
N LEU A 338 14.74 -9.12 7.13
CA LEU A 338 15.42 -9.80 8.24
C LEU A 338 16.27 -10.97 7.76
N ALA A 339 15.69 -11.89 6.98
CA ALA A 339 16.39 -13.08 6.48
C ALA A 339 17.59 -12.69 5.60
N THR A 340 17.44 -11.67 4.74
CA THR A 340 18.48 -11.14 3.87
C THR A 340 19.64 -10.54 4.68
N LEU A 341 19.33 -9.73 5.69
CA LEU A 341 20.33 -9.14 6.59
C LEU A 341 21.03 -10.19 7.42
N GLN A 342 20.29 -11.12 8.05
CA GLN A 342 20.90 -12.20 8.84
C GLN A 342 21.87 -13.05 8.02
N LYS A 343 21.48 -13.48 6.83
CA LYS A 343 22.31 -14.27 5.94
C LYS A 343 23.66 -13.59 5.66
N ALA A 344 23.66 -12.29 5.43
CA ALA A 344 24.87 -11.53 5.14
C ALA A 344 25.72 -11.24 6.39
N LEU A 345 25.07 -11.02 7.54
CA LEU A 345 25.76 -10.63 8.77
C LEU A 345 26.26 -11.81 9.61
N VAL A 346 25.65 -13.00 9.48
CA VAL A 346 26.08 -14.23 10.20
C VAL A 346 27.20 -14.94 9.43
N ALA A 347 27.28 -14.81 8.11
CA ALA A 347 28.33 -15.44 7.31
C ALA A 347 29.72 -15.11 7.87
N PRO A 348 30.63 -16.11 8.04
CA PRO A 348 32.01 -15.84 8.44
C PRO A 348 32.62 -14.85 7.47
N GLY A 349 33.14 -13.73 7.99
CA GLY A 349 33.87 -12.75 7.19
C GLY A 349 34.99 -13.45 6.43
N ARG A 350 35.08 -13.21 5.11
CA ARG A 350 36.21 -13.67 4.29
C ARG A 350 37.46 -12.91 4.64
#